data_01999649e5f69fa82c4865cb059351e1
#
_entry.id   01999649e5f69fa82c4865cb059351e1
#
_cell.length_a   1.000
_cell.length_b   1.000
_cell.length_c   1.000
_cell.angle_alpha   90.00
_cell.angle_beta   90.00
_cell.angle_gamma   90.00
#
_symmetry.space_group_name_H-M   'P 1'
#
loop_
_entity.id
_entity.type
_entity.pdbx_description
1 polymer ?
#
loop_
_entity_poly.entity_id
_entity_poly.type
_entity_poly.pdbx_seq_one_letter_code
_entity_poly.pdbx_strand_id
1 'polypeptide(L)'
;MDYYKIGQRIRKIRKAHALSQEELAEKVNISTTHMSHIETGNTKLSLPVLVDIADALQVRTDELLNDDTTCTAMEDIAAVLAHCDPRQAKVIADVVKATKLSMDTYL
;
A
#
# COMPACT_ATOMS: atom_id res chain seq x y z
N MET A 1 -17.34 4.52 -2.50
CA MET A 1 -15.98 4.01 -2.82
C MET A 1 -15.37 4.88 -3.90
N ASP A 2 -14.15 5.32 -3.69
CA ASP A 2 -13.46 6.21 -4.64
C ASP A 2 -12.57 5.39 -5.57
N TYR A 3 -13.09 5.06 -6.74
CA TYR A 3 -12.36 4.27 -7.74
C TYR A 3 -11.13 4.99 -8.29
N TYR A 4 -11.17 6.33 -8.34
CA TYR A 4 -10.02 7.13 -8.77
C TYR A 4 -8.83 6.95 -7.81
N LYS A 5 -9.08 7.06 -6.52
CA LYS A 5 -8.02 6.89 -5.50
C LYS A 5 -7.44 5.47 -5.53
N ILE A 6 -8.30 4.48 -5.66
CA ILE A 6 -7.87 3.07 -5.78
C ILE A 6 -6.99 2.91 -7.02
N GLY A 7 -7.44 3.44 -8.16
CA GLY A 7 -6.68 3.38 -9.40
C GLY A 7 -5.32 4.06 -9.30
N GLN A 8 -5.23 5.21 -8.62
CA GLN A 8 -3.97 5.91 -8.42
C GLN A 8 -3.00 5.13 -7.52
N ARG A 9 -3.51 4.42 -6.52
CA ARG A 9 -2.69 3.53 -5.69
C ARG A 9 -2.15 2.35 -6.52
N ILE A 10 -2.98 1.74 -7.33
CA ILE A 10 -2.57 0.68 -8.25
C ILE A 10 -1.44 1.17 -9.16
N ARG A 11 -1.62 2.34 -9.76
CA ARG A 11 -0.61 2.95 -10.64
C ARG A 11 0.70 3.20 -9.93
N LYS A 12 0.65 3.75 -8.72
CA LYS A 12 1.84 4.02 -7.91
C LYS A 12 2.62 2.76 -7.60
N ILE A 13 1.93 1.72 -7.15
CA ILE A 13 2.55 0.43 -6.81
C ILE A 13 3.07 -0.26 -8.07
N ARG A 14 2.31 -0.22 -9.16
CA ARG A 14 2.77 -0.75 -10.46
C ARG A 14 4.09 -0.13 -10.89
N LYS A 15 4.18 1.20 -10.84
CA LYS A 15 5.41 1.92 -11.19
C LYS A 15 6.57 1.58 -10.25
N ALA A 16 6.30 1.40 -8.97
CA ALA A 16 7.30 0.98 -7.99
C ALA A 16 7.86 -0.41 -8.31
N HIS A 17 7.06 -1.29 -8.93
CA HIS A 17 7.50 -2.60 -9.41
C HIS A 17 8.10 -2.55 -10.82
N ALA A 18 8.28 -1.38 -11.40
CA ALA A 18 8.78 -1.19 -12.76
C ALA A 18 7.96 -1.93 -13.84
N LEU A 19 6.64 -2.03 -13.63
CA LEU A 19 5.72 -2.65 -14.57
C LEU A 19 5.01 -1.60 -15.42
N SER A 20 4.83 -1.91 -16.72
CA SER A 20 3.96 -1.12 -17.58
C SER A 20 2.49 -1.50 -17.35
N GLN A 21 1.55 -0.65 -17.81
CA GLN A 21 0.13 -1.02 -17.81
C GLN A 21 -0.12 -2.32 -18.57
N GLU A 22 0.53 -2.48 -19.71
CA GLU A 22 0.41 -3.69 -20.53
C GLU A 22 0.89 -4.93 -19.78
N GLU A 23 2.03 -4.85 -19.11
CA GLU A 23 2.57 -5.95 -18.33
C GLU A 23 1.66 -6.35 -17.17
N LEU A 24 1.13 -5.38 -16.45
CA LEU A 24 0.20 -5.68 -15.35
C LEU A 24 -1.12 -6.23 -15.89
N ALA A 25 -1.66 -5.67 -16.96
CA ALA A 25 -2.87 -6.16 -17.61
C ALA A 25 -2.72 -7.61 -18.04
N GLU A 26 -1.59 -7.98 -18.61
CA GLU A 26 -1.27 -9.36 -19.01
C GLU A 26 -1.25 -10.29 -17.80
N LYS A 27 -0.64 -9.87 -16.69
CA LYS A 27 -0.56 -10.68 -15.46
C LYS A 27 -1.94 -10.97 -14.87
N VAL A 28 -2.87 -10.06 -15.00
CA VAL A 28 -4.24 -10.22 -14.46
C VAL A 28 -5.27 -10.59 -15.53
N ASN A 29 -4.79 -10.87 -16.73
CA ASN A 29 -5.61 -11.36 -17.85
C ASN A 29 -6.75 -10.43 -18.25
N ILE A 30 -6.47 -9.13 -18.33
CA ILE A 30 -7.37 -8.11 -18.86
C ILE A 30 -6.68 -7.32 -19.96
N SER A 31 -7.45 -6.52 -20.71
CA SER A 31 -6.89 -5.66 -21.75
C SER A 31 -6.14 -4.46 -21.14
N THR A 32 -5.19 -3.92 -21.87
CA THR A 32 -4.48 -2.69 -21.50
C THR A 32 -5.45 -1.52 -21.38
N THR A 33 -6.44 -1.44 -22.27
CA THR A 33 -7.49 -0.43 -22.21
C THR A 33 -8.28 -0.51 -20.92
N HIS A 34 -8.66 -1.72 -20.50
CA HIS A 34 -9.38 -1.93 -19.24
C HIS A 34 -8.51 -1.52 -18.05
N MET A 35 -7.24 -1.88 -18.05
CA MET A 35 -6.30 -1.47 -17.01
C MET A 35 -6.18 0.06 -16.95
N SER A 36 -6.10 0.73 -18.08
CA SER A 36 -6.07 2.20 -18.15
C SER A 36 -7.31 2.82 -17.51
N HIS A 37 -8.49 2.28 -17.80
CA HIS A 37 -9.74 2.74 -17.18
C HIS A 37 -9.78 2.50 -15.68
N ILE A 38 -9.22 1.39 -15.20
CA ILE A 38 -9.10 1.11 -13.78
C ILE A 38 -8.21 2.15 -13.10
N GLU A 39 -7.04 2.43 -13.66
CA GLU A 39 -6.07 3.36 -13.08
C GLU A 39 -6.55 4.81 -13.06
N THR A 40 -7.44 5.17 -13.99
CA THR A 40 -8.02 6.52 -14.06
C THR A 40 -9.36 6.65 -13.35
N GLY A 41 -9.89 5.55 -12.80
CA GLY A 41 -11.16 5.56 -12.10
C GLY A 41 -12.39 5.64 -12.99
N ASN A 42 -12.23 5.41 -14.30
CA ASN A 42 -13.29 5.52 -15.30
C ASN A 42 -14.17 4.27 -15.37
N THR A 43 -13.87 3.23 -14.61
CA THR A 43 -14.67 2.01 -14.55
C THR A 43 -14.76 1.51 -13.12
N LYS A 44 -15.82 0.76 -12.84
CA LYS A 44 -15.95 0.07 -11.56
C LYS A 44 -14.99 -1.12 -11.53
N LEU A 45 -14.21 -1.21 -10.48
CA LEU A 45 -13.29 -2.31 -10.26
C LEU A 45 -14.06 -3.48 -9.65
N SER A 46 -14.08 -4.61 -10.33
CA SER A 46 -14.70 -5.82 -9.78
C SER A 46 -13.81 -6.45 -8.71
N LEU A 47 -14.43 -7.13 -7.76
CA LEU A 47 -13.69 -7.79 -6.68
C LEU A 47 -12.68 -8.84 -7.20
N PRO A 48 -13.01 -9.71 -8.15
CA PRO A 48 -12.03 -10.66 -8.68
C PRO A 48 -10.82 -9.98 -9.32
N VAL A 49 -11.03 -8.91 -10.08
CA VAL A 49 -9.93 -8.16 -10.72
C VAL A 49 -9.07 -7.46 -9.67
N LEU A 50 -9.69 -6.90 -8.62
CA LEU A 50 -8.96 -6.28 -7.50
C LEU A 50 -8.03 -7.29 -6.81
N VAL A 51 -8.53 -8.48 -6.53
CA VAL A 51 -7.74 -9.56 -5.92
C VAL A 51 -6.59 -9.98 -6.85
N ASP A 52 -6.84 -10.13 -8.13
CA ASP A 52 -5.82 -10.48 -9.11
C ASP A 52 -4.72 -9.42 -9.21
N ILE A 53 -5.10 -8.15 -9.19
CA ILE A 53 -4.12 -7.03 -9.19
C ILE A 53 -3.30 -7.04 -7.92
N ALA A 54 -3.92 -7.21 -6.77
CA ALA A 54 -3.22 -7.28 -5.49
C ALA A 54 -2.21 -8.42 -5.46
N ASP A 55 -2.59 -9.60 -5.94
CA ASP A 55 -1.71 -10.75 -6.05
C ASP A 55 -0.55 -10.49 -7.01
N ALA A 56 -0.82 -9.91 -8.17
CA ALA A 56 0.21 -9.59 -9.17
C ALA A 56 1.23 -8.57 -8.64
N LEU A 57 0.78 -7.61 -7.84
CA LEU A 57 1.62 -6.59 -7.23
C LEU A 57 2.21 -7.03 -5.88
N GLN A 58 1.84 -8.21 -5.39
CA GLN A 58 2.29 -8.75 -4.10
C GLN A 58 1.97 -7.82 -2.92
N VAL A 59 0.80 -7.23 -2.96
CA VAL A 59 0.26 -6.38 -1.89
C VAL A 59 -1.06 -6.95 -1.39
N ARG A 60 -1.48 -6.49 -0.24
CA ARG A 60 -2.79 -6.85 0.31
C ARG A 60 -3.87 -5.98 -0.32
N THR A 61 -5.09 -6.52 -0.43
CA THR A 61 -6.22 -5.78 -1.00
C THR A 61 -6.55 -4.52 -0.21
N ASP A 62 -6.40 -4.54 1.11
CA ASP A 62 -6.63 -3.38 1.95
C ASP A 62 -5.63 -2.24 1.68
N GLU A 63 -4.42 -2.55 1.24
CA GLU A 63 -3.43 -1.54 0.81
C GLU A 63 -3.90 -0.77 -0.42
N LEU A 64 -4.71 -1.37 -1.26
CA LEU A 64 -5.30 -0.71 -2.42
C LEU A 64 -6.57 0.07 -2.08
N LEU A 65 -7.33 -0.41 -1.09
CA LEU A 65 -8.65 0.12 -0.75
C LEU A 65 -8.62 1.27 0.24
N ASN A 66 -7.65 1.29 1.15
CA ASN A 66 -7.63 2.23 2.26
C ASN A 66 -6.62 3.36 2.04
N ASP A 67 -7.01 4.54 2.48
CA ASP A 67 -6.13 5.70 2.54
C ASP A 67 -5.13 5.48 3.68
N ASP A 68 -3.88 5.32 3.33
CA ASP A 68 -2.94 4.70 4.23
C ASP A 68 -1.96 5.67 4.86
N THR A 69 -2.45 6.55 5.72
CA THR A 69 -1.61 7.28 6.66
C THR A 69 -0.94 6.35 7.67
N THR A 70 -1.57 5.21 7.98
CA THR A 70 -1.05 4.23 8.92
C THR A 70 0.15 3.48 8.34
N CYS A 71 0.09 3.04 7.06
CA CYS A 71 1.23 2.39 6.41
C CYS A 71 2.42 3.33 6.21
N THR A 72 2.17 4.59 5.87
CA THR A 72 3.24 5.58 5.75
C THR A 72 3.99 5.75 7.08
N ALA A 73 3.25 5.82 8.20
CA ALA A 73 3.85 5.91 9.53
C ALA A 73 4.66 4.65 9.86
N MET A 74 4.15 3.47 9.52
CA MET A 74 4.88 2.20 9.74
C MET A 74 6.13 2.11 8.87
N GLU A 75 6.08 2.56 7.63
CA GLU A 75 7.22 2.62 6.74
C GLU A 75 8.30 3.56 7.27
N ASP A 76 7.91 4.72 7.77
CA ASP A 76 8.83 5.70 8.37
C ASP A 76 9.50 5.12 9.61
N ILE A 77 8.76 4.45 10.47
CA ILE A 77 9.29 3.78 11.66
C ILE A 77 10.26 2.67 11.26
N ALA A 78 9.88 1.84 10.28
CA ALA A 78 10.73 0.76 9.79
C ALA A 78 12.03 1.30 9.17
N ALA A 79 11.98 2.41 8.43
CA ALA A 79 13.16 3.05 7.86
C ALA A 79 14.11 3.55 8.95
N VAL A 80 13.58 4.16 10.00
CA VAL A 80 14.39 4.61 11.15
C VAL A 80 15.07 3.42 11.82
N LEU A 81 14.33 2.33 12.08
CA LEU A 81 14.86 1.14 12.74
C LEU A 81 15.91 0.41 11.89
N ALA A 82 15.79 0.46 10.56
CA ALA A 82 16.75 -0.16 9.65
C ALA A 82 18.16 0.45 9.75
N HIS A 83 18.27 1.71 10.19
CA HIS A 83 19.53 2.42 10.38
C HIS A 83 20.03 2.40 11.83
N CYS A 84 19.38 1.67 12.70
CA CYS A 84 19.74 1.57 14.11
C CYS A 84 20.48 0.26 14.40
N ASP A 85 21.44 0.32 15.33
CA ASP A 85 22.01 -0.90 15.91
C ASP A 85 21.01 -1.51 16.93
N PRO A 86 21.27 -2.75 17.42
CA PRO A 86 20.34 -3.39 18.36
C PRO A 86 20.11 -2.61 19.66
N ARG A 87 21.09 -1.86 20.14
CA ARG A 87 20.96 -1.05 21.36
C ARG A 87 20.07 0.15 21.12
N GLN A 88 20.25 0.84 20.00
CA GLN A 88 19.41 1.96 19.60
C GLN A 88 17.98 1.52 19.35
N ALA A 89 17.79 0.40 18.66
CA ALA A 89 16.47 -0.15 18.40
C ALA A 89 15.73 -0.49 19.71
N LYS A 90 16.41 -0.99 20.71
CA LYS A 90 15.81 -1.29 22.03
C LYS A 90 15.34 0.00 22.72
N VAL A 91 16.16 1.04 22.71
CA VAL A 91 15.79 2.34 23.31
C VAL A 91 14.57 2.93 22.59
N ILE A 92 14.56 2.88 21.27
CA ILE A 92 13.42 3.37 20.47
C ILE A 92 12.16 2.57 20.80
N ALA A 93 12.26 1.24 20.90
CA ALA A 93 11.13 0.38 21.24
C ALA A 93 10.56 0.72 22.63
N ASP A 94 11.42 0.99 23.62
CA ASP A 94 10.99 1.38 24.96
C ASP A 94 10.27 2.74 24.94
N VAL A 95 10.77 3.71 24.18
CA VAL A 95 10.12 5.02 24.02
C VAL A 95 8.76 4.89 23.35
N VAL A 96 8.67 4.08 22.28
CA VAL A 96 7.41 3.84 21.56
C VAL A 96 6.38 3.19 22.48
N LYS A 97 6.76 2.19 23.27
CA LYS A 97 5.87 1.54 24.22
C LYS A 97 5.37 2.52 25.30
N ALA A 98 6.26 3.35 25.83
CA ALA A 98 5.89 4.36 26.83
C ALA A 98 4.92 5.39 26.25
N THR A 99 5.16 5.84 25.01
CA THR A 99 4.30 6.78 24.30
C THR A 99 2.92 6.19 24.05
N LYS A 100 2.85 4.95 23.59
CA LYS A 100 1.57 4.27 23.36
C LYS A 100 0.78 4.10 24.66
N LEU A 101 1.43 3.71 25.73
CA LEU A 101 0.80 3.56 27.05
C LEU A 101 0.22 4.92 27.52
N SER A 102 0.96 6.00 27.34
CA SER A 102 0.51 7.35 27.66
C SER A 102 -0.71 7.76 26.84
N MET A 103 -0.70 7.49 25.52
CA MET A 103 -1.85 7.75 24.66
C MET A 103 -3.08 6.94 25.07
N ASP A 104 -2.91 5.66 25.37
CA ASP A 104 -4.01 4.79 25.80
C ASP A 104 -4.60 5.24 27.15
N THR A 105 -3.79 5.89 27.99
CA THR A 105 -4.23 6.39 29.29
C THR A 105 -4.98 7.74 29.17
N TYR A 106 -4.52 8.64 28.30
CA TYR A 106 -5.00 10.03 28.26
C TYR A 106 -5.81 10.40 27.02
N LEU A 107 -5.82 9.57 26.01
CA LEU A 107 -6.59 9.78 24.78
C LEU A 107 -7.70 8.75 24.65
#